data_299a7c50055f2e147deaa294b6463b16
#
_entry.id   299a7c50055f2e147deaa294b6463b16
#
_cell.length_a   1.000
_cell.length_b   1.000
_cell.length_c   1.000
_cell.angle_alpha   90.00
_cell.angle_beta   90.00
_cell.angle_gamma   90.00
#
_symmetry.space_group_name_H-M   'P 1'
#
loop_
_entity.id
_entity.type
_entity.pdbx_description
1 polymer ?
#
loop_
_entity_poly.entity_id
_entity_poly.type
_entity_poly.pdbx_seq_one_letter_code
_entity_poly.pdbx_strand_id
1 'polypeptide(L)'
;MAKAPAHTQNDSLSVPWNDIVRFVRQLGHDIRNNLNAAELQSAYIAELTDDAELKNEIKRLREMVGEIGTSLQRLTIGLGQIAPNFMSYRAADFVEDVKQKVAKDLSNDAAKVNWEMQLGEAQLNIDPQLLEQAFTELFTNAFQHERNTPGLMAKAYIDKDRFAFVLHEPKTRFDLSTANWGREPLRTVGQGHYGLGLNRVRVIIATHGGEFRAQYDPAASALVTTVTLPLYHEGG
;
A
#
# COMPACT_ATOMS: atom_id res chain seq x y z
N MET A 1 -59.01 -5.34 -21.03
CA MET A 1 -57.69 -4.68 -21.18
C MET A 1 -57.15 -4.41 -19.81
N ALA A 2 -56.27 -5.27 -19.31
CA ALA A 2 -55.62 -5.13 -18.00
C ALA A 2 -54.36 -4.31 -18.15
N LYS A 3 -54.26 -3.24 -17.38
CA LYS A 3 -53.12 -2.30 -17.34
C LYS A 3 -51.97 -2.98 -16.59
N ALA A 4 -50.81 -3.16 -17.24
CA ALA A 4 -49.60 -3.67 -16.63
C ALA A 4 -49.10 -2.75 -15.48
N PRO A 5 -48.56 -3.29 -14.37
CA PRO A 5 -48.05 -2.47 -13.32
C PRO A 5 -46.76 -1.79 -13.77
N ALA A 6 -46.63 -0.50 -13.42
CA ALA A 6 -45.47 0.33 -13.65
C ALA A 6 -44.27 -0.27 -12.88
N HIS A 7 -43.15 -0.48 -13.58
CA HIS A 7 -41.87 -0.77 -12.99
C HIS A 7 -41.46 0.39 -12.06
N THR A 8 -41.44 0.12 -10.78
CA THR A 8 -40.76 0.98 -9.80
C THR A 8 -39.27 1.01 -10.17
N GLN A 9 -38.83 2.15 -10.68
CA GLN A 9 -37.41 2.47 -10.75
C GLN A 9 -36.86 2.38 -9.31
N ASN A 10 -35.98 1.42 -9.07
CA ASN A 10 -35.13 1.42 -7.90
C ASN A 10 -34.25 2.68 -8.01
N ASP A 11 -34.62 3.75 -7.33
CA ASP A 11 -33.73 4.87 -7.05
C ASP A 11 -32.58 4.32 -6.17
N SER A 12 -31.56 3.77 -6.82
CA SER A 12 -30.31 3.43 -6.14
C SER A 12 -29.67 4.76 -5.74
N LEU A 13 -29.72 5.07 -4.44
CA LEU A 13 -29.00 6.17 -3.84
C LEU A 13 -27.50 5.99 -4.13
N SER A 14 -27.01 6.59 -5.22
CA SER A 14 -25.59 6.61 -5.52
C SER A 14 -24.93 7.74 -4.73
N VAL A 15 -24.17 7.40 -3.70
CA VAL A 15 -23.37 8.35 -2.95
C VAL A 15 -22.08 8.61 -3.72
N PRO A 16 -21.69 9.87 -4.00
CA PRO A 16 -20.44 10.18 -4.65
C PRO A 16 -19.24 9.61 -3.86
N TRP A 17 -18.26 9.03 -4.56
CA TRP A 17 -17.08 8.44 -3.94
C TRP A 17 -16.36 9.40 -2.99
N ASN A 18 -16.23 10.66 -3.35
CA ASN A 18 -15.59 11.68 -2.51
C ASN A 18 -16.32 11.90 -1.18
N ASP A 19 -17.63 11.74 -1.14
CA ASP A 19 -18.41 11.87 0.10
C ASP A 19 -18.19 10.65 1.00
N ILE A 20 -18.11 9.46 0.42
CA ILE A 20 -17.74 8.22 1.13
C ILE A 20 -16.34 8.36 1.74
N VAL A 21 -15.37 8.82 0.96
CA VAL A 21 -13.99 9.03 1.43
C VAL A 21 -13.96 10.03 2.58
N ARG A 22 -14.67 11.16 2.45
CA ARG A 22 -14.76 12.17 3.51
C ARG A 22 -15.39 11.61 4.78
N PHE A 23 -16.48 10.87 4.65
CA PHE A 23 -17.16 10.22 5.77
C PHE A 23 -16.23 9.21 6.47
N VAL A 24 -15.59 8.32 5.74
CA VAL A 24 -14.69 7.31 6.32
C VAL A 24 -13.49 7.96 7.03
N ARG A 25 -12.98 9.07 6.50
CA ARG A 25 -11.90 9.84 7.17
C ARG A 25 -12.36 10.43 8.49
N GLN A 26 -13.55 11.06 8.52
CA GLN A 26 -14.09 11.62 9.73
C GLN A 26 -14.36 10.53 10.78
N LEU A 27 -15.00 9.43 10.37
CA LEU A 27 -15.23 8.28 11.23
C LEU A 27 -13.90 7.70 11.75
N GLY A 28 -12.88 7.61 10.89
CA GLY A 28 -11.55 7.17 11.29
C GLY A 28 -10.89 8.06 12.34
N HIS A 29 -11.05 9.38 12.21
CA HIS A 29 -10.58 10.34 13.21
C HIS A 29 -11.28 10.14 14.56
N ASP A 30 -12.60 10.01 14.54
CA ASP A 30 -13.40 9.89 15.77
C ASP A 30 -13.14 8.57 16.50
N ILE A 31 -13.01 7.46 15.74
CA ILE A 31 -12.62 6.16 16.32
C ILE A 31 -11.20 6.23 16.91
N ARG A 32 -10.24 6.87 16.25
CA ARG A 32 -8.88 7.02 16.77
C ARG A 32 -8.86 7.77 18.10
N ASN A 33 -9.66 8.82 18.24
CA ASN A 33 -9.77 9.55 19.48
C ASN A 33 -10.31 8.66 20.61
N ASN A 34 -11.32 7.83 20.33
CA ASN A 34 -11.86 6.87 21.29
C ASN A 34 -10.85 5.78 21.67
N LEU A 35 -10.07 5.27 20.72
CA LEU A 35 -9.00 4.29 20.98
C LEU A 35 -7.90 4.89 21.85
N ASN A 36 -7.47 6.12 21.60
CA ASN A 36 -6.48 6.82 22.43
C ASN A 36 -7.01 7.01 23.88
N ALA A 37 -8.28 7.36 24.03
CA ALA A 37 -8.89 7.46 25.35
C ALA A 37 -8.94 6.11 26.07
N ALA A 38 -9.29 5.03 25.36
CA ALA A 38 -9.29 3.67 25.90
C ALA A 38 -7.89 3.20 26.29
N GLU A 39 -6.86 3.55 25.50
CA GLU A 39 -5.47 3.24 25.81
C GLU A 39 -5.00 3.97 27.08
N LEU A 40 -5.26 5.28 27.19
CA LEU A 40 -4.93 6.06 28.40
C LEU A 40 -5.63 5.52 29.64
N GLN A 41 -6.94 5.21 29.53
CA GLN A 41 -7.70 4.65 30.64
C GLN A 41 -7.18 3.28 31.07
N SER A 42 -6.84 2.42 30.12
CA SER A 42 -6.27 1.10 30.43
C SER A 42 -4.88 1.20 31.06
N ALA A 43 -4.04 2.15 30.62
CA ALA A 43 -2.76 2.42 31.25
C ALA A 43 -2.93 2.89 32.71
N TYR A 44 -3.88 3.81 32.95
CA TYR A 44 -4.18 4.29 34.29
C TYR A 44 -4.66 3.15 35.22
N ILE A 45 -5.56 2.27 34.74
CA ILE A 45 -6.03 1.12 35.53
C ILE A 45 -4.86 0.16 35.85
N ALA A 46 -3.92 -0.03 34.91
CA ALA A 46 -2.75 -0.88 35.14
C ALA A 46 -1.82 -0.34 36.25
N GLU A 47 -1.79 1.00 36.46
CA GLU A 47 -1.03 1.63 37.55
C GLU A 47 -1.73 1.51 38.90
N LEU A 48 -3.07 1.40 38.93
CA LEU A 48 -3.86 1.30 40.13
C LEU A 48 -3.93 -0.09 40.78
N THR A 49 -3.49 -1.12 40.07
CA THR A 49 -3.57 -2.51 40.55
C THR A 49 -2.20 -3.12 40.72
N ASP A 50 -2.02 -3.94 41.73
CA ASP A 50 -0.84 -4.81 41.93
C ASP A 50 -1.10 -6.26 41.48
N ASP A 51 -2.34 -6.56 41.09
CA ASP A 51 -2.74 -7.88 40.61
C ASP A 51 -2.08 -8.20 39.25
N ALA A 52 -1.24 -9.23 39.23
CA ALA A 52 -0.50 -9.64 38.04
C ALA A 52 -1.39 -10.19 36.93
N GLU A 53 -2.50 -10.88 37.29
CA GLU A 53 -3.45 -11.41 36.31
C GLU A 53 -4.21 -10.27 35.63
N LEU A 54 -4.68 -9.30 36.41
CA LEU A 54 -5.35 -8.11 35.90
C LEU A 54 -4.43 -7.27 35.00
N LYS A 55 -3.14 -7.11 35.38
CA LYS A 55 -2.14 -6.45 34.51
C LYS A 55 -1.96 -7.13 33.18
N ASN A 56 -1.96 -8.45 33.15
CA ASN A 56 -1.86 -9.23 31.92
C ASN A 56 -3.10 -9.06 31.02
N GLU A 57 -4.30 -9.05 31.59
CA GLU A 57 -5.52 -8.81 30.83
C GLU A 57 -5.58 -7.37 30.27
N ILE A 58 -5.14 -6.38 31.04
CA ILE A 58 -5.04 -4.99 30.56
C ILE A 58 -4.01 -4.91 29.42
N LYS A 59 -2.89 -5.60 29.50
CA LYS A 59 -1.90 -5.65 28.41
C LYS A 59 -2.52 -6.22 27.13
N ARG A 60 -3.25 -7.34 27.21
CA ARG A 60 -3.95 -7.92 26.07
C ARG A 60 -4.98 -6.96 25.47
N LEU A 61 -5.75 -6.27 26.32
CA LEU A 61 -6.70 -5.25 25.87
C LEU A 61 -5.98 -4.13 25.08
N ARG A 62 -4.85 -3.63 25.58
CA ARG A 62 -4.07 -2.59 24.89
C ARG A 62 -3.50 -3.08 23.57
N GLU A 63 -3.06 -4.33 23.47
CA GLU A 63 -2.62 -4.94 22.23
C GLU A 63 -3.77 -4.97 21.19
N MET A 64 -4.98 -5.38 21.58
CA MET A 64 -6.17 -5.35 20.72
C MET A 64 -6.55 -3.92 20.27
N VAL A 65 -6.50 -2.95 21.17
CA VAL A 65 -6.75 -1.52 20.85
C VAL A 65 -5.72 -1.02 19.83
N GLY A 66 -4.44 -1.38 19.98
CA GLY A 66 -3.37 -1.07 19.04
C GLY A 66 -3.58 -1.67 17.65
N GLU A 67 -4.03 -2.93 17.57
CA GLU A 67 -4.35 -3.60 16.30
C GLU A 67 -5.51 -2.92 15.56
N ILE A 68 -6.57 -2.53 16.29
CA ILE A 68 -7.69 -1.77 15.72
C ILE A 68 -7.20 -0.42 15.19
N GLY A 69 -6.37 0.29 15.97
CA GLY A 69 -5.77 1.56 15.57
C GLY A 69 -4.93 1.44 14.29
N THR A 70 -4.12 0.39 14.20
CA THR A 70 -3.31 0.08 13.01
C THR A 70 -4.18 -0.21 11.78
N SER A 71 -5.24 -1.00 11.94
CA SER A 71 -6.17 -1.33 10.85
C SER A 71 -6.90 -0.09 10.35
N LEU A 72 -7.35 0.77 11.27
CA LEU A 72 -8.00 2.04 10.95
C LEU A 72 -7.04 3.01 10.23
N GLN A 73 -5.76 3.03 10.64
CA GLN A 73 -4.75 3.85 9.99
C GLN A 73 -4.51 3.40 8.54
N ARG A 74 -4.41 2.10 8.30
CA ARG A 74 -4.28 1.54 6.93
C ARG A 74 -5.45 1.96 6.05
N LEU A 75 -6.68 1.86 6.57
CA LEU A 75 -7.88 2.28 5.85
C LEU A 75 -7.85 3.78 5.51
N THR A 76 -7.57 4.63 6.47
CA THR A 76 -7.57 6.10 6.28
C THR A 76 -6.44 6.58 5.37
N ILE A 77 -5.24 5.96 5.47
CA ILE A 77 -4.13 6.22 4.55
C ILE A 77 -4.50 5.78 3.13
N GLY A 78 -5.06 4.58 2.97
CA GLY A 78 -5.47 4.06 1.65
C GLY A 78 -6.47 4.96 0.92
N LEU A 79 -7.34 5.66 1.66
CA LEU A 79 -8.33 6.62 1.16
C LEU A 79 -7.82 8.07 1.13
N GLY A 80 -6.57 8.31 1.56
CA GLY A 80 -5.98 9.65 1.63
C GLY A 80 -5.84 10.32 0.25
N GLN A 81 -6.08 11.64 0.18
CA GLN A 81 -5.70 12.42 -1.00
C GLN A 81 -4.18 12.42 -1.14
N ILE A 82 -3.71 12.35 -2.38
CA ILE A 82 -2.30 12.43 -2.71
C ILE A 82 -2.03 13.86 -3.18
N ALA A 83 -1.22 14.59 -2.40
CA ALA A 83 -0.75 15.92 -2.72
C ALA A 83 0.78 15.86 -2.72
N PRO A 84 1.43 15.62 -3.87
CA PRO A 84 2.87 15.39 -3.93
C PRO A 84 3.64 16.70 -3.74
N ASN A 85 4.78 16.61 -3.08
CA ASN A 85 5.79 17.65 -3.01
C ASN A 85 6.97 17.24 -3.92
N PHE A 86 6.90 17.64 -5.19
CA PHE A 86 7.90 17.27 -6.19
C PHE A 86 9.24 17.95 -5.96
N MET A 87 10.31 17.18 -6.12
CA MET A 87 11.68 17.67 -6.13
C MET A 87 12.54 16.87 -7.12
N SER A 88 13.62 17.50 -7.61
CA SER A 88 14.63 16.76 -8.36
C SER A 88 15.36 15.81 -7.44
N TYR A 89 15.41 14.53 -7.82
CA TYR A 89 15.98 13.46 -7.00
C TYR A 89 16.75 12.48 -7.88
N ARG A 90 17.96 12.11 -7.49
CA ARG A 90 18.76 11.16 -8.25
C ARG A 90 18.13 9.75 -8.13
N ALA A 91 17.93 9.10 -9.28
CA ALA A 91 17.27 7.79 -9.32
C ALA A 91 18.00 6.73 -8.49
N ALA A 92 19.33 6.77 -8.43
CA ALA A 92 20.13 5.86 -7.62
C ALA A 92 19.91 6.06 -6.12
N ASP A 93 19.85 7.32 -5.66
CA ASP A 93 19.59 7.64 -4.25
C ASP A 93 18.18 7.21 -3.85
N PHE A 94 17.19 7.45 -4.71
CA PHE A 94 15.81 6.99 -4.47
C PHE A 94 15.73 5.45 -4.28
N VAL A 95 16.40 4.68 -5.14
CA VAL A 95 16.38 3.21 -4.99
C VAL A 95 17.10 2.77 -3.72
N GLU A 96 18.18 3.44 -3.33
CA GLU A 96 18.87 3.16 -2.06
C GLU A 96 17.99 3.47 -0.84
N ASP A 97 17.23 4.59 -0.87
CA ASP A 97 16.27 4.92 0.18
C ASP A 97 15.16 3.86 0.29
N VAL A 98 14.61 3.43 -0.85
CA VAL A 98 13.64 2.31 -0.88
C VAL A 98 14.23 1.05 -0.27
N LYS A 99 15.47 0.71 -0.60
CA LYS A 99 16.16 -0.47 -0.06
C LYS A 99 16.36 -0.37 1.45
N GLN A 100 16.77 0.79 1.96
CA GLN A 100 16.92 1.05 3.39
C GLN A 100 15.55 0.97 4.10
N LYS A 101 14.51 1.51 3.50
CA LYS A 101 13.14 1.45 4.02
C LYS A 101 12.62 0.01 4.11
N VAL A 102 12.81 -0.78 3.06
CA VAL A 102 12.47 -2.21 3.04
C VAL A 102 13.25 -2.97 4.11
N ALA A 103 14.56 -2.70 4.27
CA ALA A 103 15.38 -3.32 5.31
C ALA A 103 14.90 -2.99 6.72
N LYS A 104 14.42 -1.77 6.95
CA LYS A 104 13.89 -1.31 8.24
C LYS A 104 12.52 -1.90 8.55
N ASP A 105 11.59 -1.81 7.61
CA ASP A 105 10.17 -2.11 7.84
C ASP A 105 9.87 -3.61 7.69
N LEU A 106 10.66 -4.33 6.87
CA LEU A 106 10.50 -5.75 6.54
C LEU A 106 11.75 -6.55 6.89
N SER A 107 12.36 -6.25 8.04
CA SER A 107 13.69 -6.73 8.47
C SER A 107 13.88 -8.25 8.35
N ASN A 108 12.84 -9.05 8.60
CA ASN A 108 12.89 -10.52 8.52
C ASN A 108 12.99 -11.04 7.07
N ASP A 109 12.57 -10.25 6.09
CA ASP A 109 12.44 -10.66 4.69
C ASP A 109 13.37 -9.88 3.75
N ALA A 110 13.87 -8.71 4.19
CA ALA A 110 14.73 -7.84 3.39
C ALA A 110 15.99 -8.53 2.86
N ALA A 111 16.57 -9.43 3.64
CA ALA A 111 17.75 -10.23 3.24
C ALA A 111 17.46 -11.18 2.07
N LYS A 112 16.19 -11.45 1.76
CA LYS A 112 15.76 -12.30 0.65
C LYS A 112 15.64 -11.53 -0.67
N VAL A 113 15.88 -10.22 -0.69
CA VAL A 113 15.79 -9.39 -1.90
C VAL A 113 17.16 -9.29 -2.56
N ASN A 114 17.26 -9.74 -3.80
CA ASN A 114 18.42 -9.50 -4.65
C ASN A 114 18.20 -8.22 -5.48
N TRP A 115 19.11 -7.25 -5.34
CA TRP A 115 19.01 -5.95 -5.99
C TRP A 115 19.99 -5.83 -7.15
N GLU A 116 19.50 -5.44 -8.33
CA GLU A 116 20.27 -5.11 -9.51
C GLU A 116 19.98 -3.67 -9.95
N MET A 117 20.99 -2.80 -10.02
CA MET A 117 20.81 -1.39 -10.35
C MET A 117 21.71 -0.97 -11.51
N GLN A 118 21.12 -0.29 -12.53
CA GLN A 118 21.82 0.29 -13.69
C GLN A 118 21.20 1.66 -14.00
N LEU A 119 21.47 2.66 -13.16
CA LEU A 119 20.76 3.94 -13.16
C LEU A 119 21.62 5.14 -13.61
N GLY A 120 22.94 5.05 -13.50
CA GLY A 120 23.84 6.18 -13.82
C GLY A 120 23.48 7.44 -13.00
N GLU A 121 23.54 8.60 -13.67
CA GLU A 121 23.26 9.91 -13.07
C GLU A 121 21.82 10.40 -13.38
N ALA A 122 20.90 9.50 -13.71
CA ALA A 122 19.53 9.84 -14.07
C ALA A 122 18.81 10.58 -12.94
N GLN A 123 18.06 11.62 -13.30
CA GLN A 123 17.26 12.43 -12.39
C GLN A 123 15.77 12.14 -12.58
N LEU A 124 15.03 12.20 -11.48
CA LEU A 124 13.57 12.10 -11.43
C LEU A 124 13.00 13.37 -10.81
N ASN A 125 11.81 13.78 -11.21
CA ASN A 125 11.04 14.81 -10.50
C ASN A 125 9.95 14.12 -9.69
N ILE A 126 10.19 13.90 -8.41
CA ILE A 126 9.38 13.01 -7.57
C ILE A 126 9.12 13.58 -6.17
N ASP A 127 8.10 13.07 -5.52
CA ASP A 127 7.96 13.09 -4.07
C ASP A 127 8.51 11.76 -3.53
N PRO A 128 9.73 11.75 -2.96
CA PRO A 128 10.38 10.52 -2.53
C PRO A 128 9.61 9.79 -1.43
N GLN A 129 8.93 10.52 -0.52
CA GLN A 129 8.19 9.92 0.58
C GLN A 129 6.94 9.18 0.11
N LEU A 130 6.21 9.75 -0.87
CA LEU A 130 5.07 9.08 -1.48
C LEU A 130 5.50 7.85 -2.26
N LEU A 131 6.57 7.94 -3.04
CA LEU A 131 7.07 6.79 -3.79
C LEU A 131 7.63 5.71 -2.87
N GLU A 132 8.35 6.03 -1.81
CA GLU A 132 8.76 5.06 -0.79
C GLU A 132 7.56 4.28 -0.23
N GLN A 133 6.45 4.97 0.08
CA GLN A 133 5.22 4.31 0.53
C GLN A 133 4.70 3.32 -0.51
N ALA A 134 4.65 3.73 -1.79
CA ALA A 134 4.19 2.86 -2.87
C ALA A 134 5.08 1.64 -3.05
N PHE A 135 6.40 1.81 -3.03
CA PHE A 135 7.35 0.70 -3.18
C PHE A 135 7.34 -0.24 -1.97
N THR A 136 7.29 0.31 -0.74
CA THR A 136 7.15 -0.51 0.48
C THR A 136 5.88 -1.38 0.43
N GLU A 137 4.77 -0.84 -0.07
CA GLU A 137 3.53 -1.60 -0.25
C GLU A 137 3.69 -2.74 -1.26
N LEU A 138 4.42 -2.53 -2.37
CA LEU A 138 4.73 -3.58 -3.33
C LEU A 138 5.53 -4.73 -2.70
N PHE A 139 6.58 -4.40 -1.93
CA PHE A 139 7.36 -5.41 -1.21
C PHE A 139 6.54 -6.12 -0.13
N THR A 140 5.74 -5.38 0.62
CA THR A 140 4.84 -5.95 1.64
C THR A 140 3.89 -6.97 1.02
N ASN A 141 3.28 -6.64 -0.12
CA ASN A 141 2.39 -7.55 -0.85
C ASN A 141 3.13 -8.79 -1.35
N ALA A 142 4.34 -8.62 -1.89
CA ALA A 142 5.15 -9.73 -2.39
C ALA A 142 5.54 -10.72 -1.28
N PHE A 143 5.85 -10.23 -0.06
CA PHE A 143 6.20 -11.08 1.06
C PHE A 143 5.01 -11.73 1.78
N GLN A 144 3.82 -11.11 1.74
CA GLN A 144 2.63 -11.63 2.44
C GLN A 144 2.08 -12.92 1.83
N HIS A 145 2.26 -13.14 0.54
CA HIS A 145 1.59 -14.21 -0.17
C HIS A 145 2.33 -15.55 -0.19
N GLU A 146 3.61 -15.61 0.19
CA GLU A 146 4.33 -16.88 0.30
C GLU A 146 5.48 -16.83 1.31
N ARG A 147 5.33 -17.54 2.44
CA ARG A 147 6.35 -17.60 3.51
C ARG A 147 7.60 -18.43 3.17
N ASN A 148 7.62 -19.19 2.08
CA ASN A 148 8.69 -20.12 1.69
C ASN A 148 9.29 -19.86 0.30
N THR A 149 9.13 -18.67 -0.26
CA THR A 149 9.61 -18.37 -1.63
C THR A 149 11.11 -18.17 -1.68
N PRO A 150 11.76 -18.62 -2.79
CA PRO A 150 13.10 -18.14 -3.13
C PRO A 150 13.07 -16.61 -3.24
N GLY A 151 14.18 -15.95 -2.90
CA GLY A 151 14.24 -14.50 -2.74
C GLY A 151 13.66 -13.71 -3.91
N LEU A 152 13.11 -12.54 -3.61
CA LEU A 152 12.65 -11.58 -4.62
C LEU A 152 13.84 -11.04 -5.41
N MET A 153 13.63 -10.70 -6.69
CA MET A 153 14.60 -9.97 -7.50
C MET A 153 14.03 -8.58 -7.83
N ALA A 154 14.72 -7.53 -7.40
CA ALA A 154 14.38 -6.15 -7.68
C ALA A 154 15.40 -5.55 -8.63
N LYS A 155 14.96 -5.15 -9.82
CA LYS A 155 15.80 -4.52 -10.84
C LYS A 155 15.39 -3.07 -11.05
N ALA A 156 16.37 -2.16 -11.09
CA ALA A 156 16.16 -0.76 -11.42
C ALA A 156 17.14 -0.34 -12.53
N TYR A 157 16.60 0.20 -13.62
CA TYR A 157 17.40 0.58 -14.78
C TYR A 157 16.75 1.72 -15.55
N ILE A 158 17.51 2.33 -16.45
CA ILE A 158 17.00 3.34 -17.38
C ILE A 158 16.74 2.66 -18.73
N ASP A 159 15.50 2.77 -19.20
CA ASP A 159 15.08 2.36 -20.54
C ASP A 159 14.65 3.60 -21.33
N LYS A 160 15.50 4.02 -22.27
CA LYS A 160 15.33 5.26 -23.05
C LYS A 160 15.18 6.47 -22.11
N ASP A 161 14.01 7.13 -22.13
CA ASP A 161 13.71 8.32 -21.34
C ASP A 161 12.86 7.98 -20.07
N ARG A 162 12.93 6.74 -19.61
CA ARG A 162 12.15 6.30 -18.44
C ARG A 162 13.02 5.53 -17.44
N PHE A 163 12.81 5.84 -16.19
CA PHE A 163 13.19 4.96 -15.09
C PHE A 163 12.25 3.75 -15.08
N ALA A 164 12.80 2.55 -14.98
CA ALA A 164 12.06 1.30 -14.86
C ALA A 164 12.50 0.57 -13.59
N PHE A 165 11.51 0.15 -12.81
CA PHE A 165 11.70 -0.73 -11.67
C PHE A 165 10.88 -2.00 -11.88
N VAL A 166 11.53 -3.16 -11.75
CA VAL A 166 10.91 -4.46 -11.98
C VAL A 166 11.12 -5.34 -10.76
N LEU A 167 10.03 -5.79 -10.16
CA LEU A 167 10.03 -6.73 -9.06
C LEU A 167 9.58 -8.11 -9.59
N HIS A 168 10.47 -9.10 -9.52
CA HIS A 168 10.17 -10.48 -9.84
C HIS A 168 9.89 -11.22 -8.53
N GLU A 169 8.70 -11.75 -8.44
CA GLU A 169 8.24 -12.60 -7.35
C GLU A 169 8.12 -14.03 -7.88
N PRO A 170 9.02 -14.97 -7.49
CA PRO A 170 8.96 -16.35 -7.95
C PRO A 170 7.64 -16.99 -7.56
N LYS A 171 6.92 -17.56 -8.54
CA LYS A 171 5.66 -18.29 -8.34
C LYS A 171 5.54 -19.41 -9.34
N THR A 172 5.32 -20.61 -8.85
CA THR A 172 5.15 -21.79 -9.73
C THR A 172 3.85 -21.73 -10.53
N ARG A 173 2.84 -21.03 -9.99
CA ARG A 173 1.55 -20.86 -10.65
C ARG A 173 0.87 -19.56 -10.15
N PHE A 174 0.19 -18.88 -11.05
CA PHE A 174 -0.62 -17.70 -10.73
C PHE A 174 -1.82 -17.60 -11.68
N ASP A 175 -3.00 -17.94 -11.17
CA ASP A 175 -4.23 -18.05 -11.97
C ASP A 175 -5.11 -16.79 -11.92
N LEU A 176 -4.72 -15.79 -11.11
CA LEU A 176 -5.51 -14.56 -10.94
C LEU A 176 -5.19 -13.56 -12.03
N SER A 177 -6.23 -12.91 -12.58
CA SER A 177 -6.04 -11.80 -13.51
C SER A 177 -5.47 -10.59 -12.80
N THR A 178 -4.34 -10.07 -13.31
CA THR A 178 -3.71 -8.84 -12.82
C THR A 178 -4.18 -7.59 -13.55
N ALA A 179 -5.01 -7.72 -14.59
CA ALA A 179 -5.44 -6.63 -15.47
C ALA A 179 -6.08 -5.45 -14.73
N ASN A 180 -6.80 -5.73 -13.64
CA ASN A 180 -7.50 -4.73 -12.83
C ASN A 180 -6.82 -4.44 -11.49
N TRP A 181 -5.58 -4.90 -11.28
CA TRP A 181 -4.86 -4.65 -10.04
C TRP A 181 -4.72 -3.17 -9.74
N GLY A 182 -5.21 -2.76 -8.57
CA GLY A 182 -5.22 -1.37 -8.13
C GLY A 182 -6.17 -0.44 -8.91
N ARG A 183 -6.99 -0.95 -9.85
CA ARG A 183 -7.98 -0.12 -10.57
C ARG A 183 -9.28 0.03 -9.80
N GLU A 184 -9.70 -1.03 -9.13
CA GLU A 184 -10.94 -1.07 -8.37
C GLU A 184 -10.63 -1.17 -6.88
N PRO A 185 -10.75 -0.05 -6.12
CA PRO A 185 -10.60 -0.10 -4.67
C PRO A 185 -11.74 -0.93 -4.06
N LEU A 186 -11.49 -1.56 -2.92
CA LEU A 186 -12.46 -2.33 -2.14
C LEU A 186 -13.02 -3.60 -2.81
N ARG A 187 -12.52 -4.00 -3.98
CA ARG A 187 -12.99 -5.22 -4.67
C ARG A 187 -12.68 -6.50 -3.88
N THR A 188 -11.55 -6.54 -3.20
CA THR A 188 -11.11 -7.68 -2.39
C THR A 188 -11.05 -7.25 -0.94
N VAL A 189 -12.16 -7.44 -0.22
CA VAL A 189 -12.24 -7.13 1.21
C VAL A 189 -12.13 -8.44 1.98
N GLY A 190 -11.13 -8.53 2.86
CA GLY A 190 -10.92 -9.66 3.76
C GLY A 190 -10.43 -9.15 5.12
N GLN A 191 -10.20 -10.04 6.08
CA GLN A 191 -9.71 -9.66 7.41
C GLN A 191 -8.38 -8.88 7.30
N GLY A 192 -8.42 -7.57 7.57
CA GLY A 192 -7.26 -6.67 7.54
C GLY A 192 -6.81 -6.22 6.14
N HIS A 193 -7.44 -6.69 5.06
CA HIS A 193 -7.13 -6.32 3.67
C HIS A 193 -8.35 -5.68 3.01
N TYR A 194 -8.24 -4.41 2.68
CA TYR A 194 -9.34 -3.62 2.09
C TYR A 194 -9.19 -3.39 0.58
N GLY A 195 -8.21 -4.04 -0.07
CA GLY A 195 -7.92 -3.85 -1.50
C GLY A 195 -7.50 -2.41 -1.85
N LEU A 196 -7.05 -1.63 -0.88
CA LEU A 196 -6.66 -0.23 -1.05
C LEU A 196 -5.18 -0.04 -1.34
N GLY A 197 -4.31 -0.97 -0.92
CA GLY A 197 -2.86 -0.83 -1.04
C GLY A 197 -2.42 -0.65 -2.49
N LEU A 198 -2.73 -1.59 -3.37
CA LEU A 198 -2.39 -1.50 -4.79
C LEU A 198 -3.11 -0.36 -5.53
N ASN A 199 -4.32 0.03 -5.09
CA ASN A 199 -4.98 1.22 -5.62
C ASN A 199 -4.17 2.48 -5.29
N ARG A 200 -3.71 2.61 -4.03
CA ARG A 200 -2.85 3.72 -3.62
C ARG A 200 -1.53 3.72 -4.38
N VAL A 201 -0.87 2.58 -4.55
CA VAL A 201 0.33 2.43 -5.38
C VAL A 201 0.07 3.00 -6.78
N ARG A 202 -0.99 2.55 -7.45
CA ARG A 202 -1.35 3.00 -8.80
C ARG A 202 -1.57 4.51 -8.86
N VAL A 203 -2.30 5.08 -7.89
CA VAL A 203 -2.57 6.53 -7.87
C VAL A 203 -1.29 7.32 -7.63
N ILE A 204 -0.42 6.89 -6.69
CA ILE A 204 0.87 7.53 -6.46
C ILE A 204 1.71 7.52 -7.74
N ILE A 205 1.88 6.35 -8.37
CA ILE A 205 2.67 6.21 -9.60
C ILE A 205 2.10 7.09 -10.73
N ALA A 206 0.77 7.06 -10.92
CA ALA A 206 0.11 7.89 -11.94
C ALA A 206 0.29 9.40 -11.68
N THR A 207 0.24 9.84 -10.41
CA THR A 207 0.48 11.23 -10.03
C THR A 207 1.90 11.69 -10.38
N HIS A 208 2.87 10.77 -10.42
CA HIS A 208 4.25 11.02 -10.88
C HIS A 208 4.44 10.85 -12.40
N GLY A 209 3.36 10.77 -13.19
CA GLY A 209 3.44 10.55 -14.64
C GLY A 209 3.92 9.14 -15.02
N GLY A 210 3.90 8.23 -14.07
CA GLY A 210 4.35 6.85 -14.22
C GLY A 210 3.25 5.87 -14.60
N GLU A 211 3.68 4.62 -14.85
CA GLU A 211 2.79 3.49 -15.10
C GLU A 211 3.10 2.35 -14.14
N PHE A 212 2.04 1.67 -13.69
CA PHE A 212 2.10 0.45 -12.88
C PHE A 212 1.46 -0.71 -13.65
N ARG A 213 2.21 -1.80 -13.82
CA ARG A 213 1.74 -3.03 -14.46
C ARG A 213 2.18 -4.23 -13.64
N ALA A 214 1.35 -5.28 -13.63
CA ALA A 214 1.71 -6.58 -13.09
C ALA A 214 1.22 -7.67 -14.04
N GLN A 215 2.05 -8.69 -14.27
CA GLN A 215 1.66 -9.85 -15.08
C GLN A 215 2.43 -11.08 -14.62
N TYR A 216 1.83 -12.25 -14.79
CA TYR A 216 2.52 -13.51 -14.58
C TYR A 216 3.28 -13.89 -15.84
N ASP A 217 4.55 -14.22 -15.67
CA ASP A 217 5.41 -14.76 -16.73
C ASP A 217 5.61 -16.27 -16.49
N PRO A 218 4.95 -17.13 -17.29
CA PRO A 218 5.08 -18.59 -17.13
C PRO A 218 6.49 -19.09 -17.46
N ALA A 219 7.22 -18.42 -18.36
CA ALA A 219 8.56 -18.83 -18.77
C ALA A 219 9.58 -18.59 -17.64
N ALA A 220 9.43 -17.49 -16.92
CA ALA A 220 10.23 -17.17 -15.74
C ALA A 220 9.68 -17.78 -14.44
N SER A 221 8.49 -18.40 -14.48
CA SER A 221 7.75 -18.83 -13.27
C SER A 221 7.71 -17.72 -12.20
N ALA A 222 7.34 -16.51 -12.61
CA ALA A 222 7.36 -15.35 -11.76
C ALA A 222 6.16 -14.42 -12.01
N LEU A 223 5.65 -13.81 -10.94
CA LEU A 223 4.82 -12.65 -11.04
C LEU A 223 5.72 -11.42 -11.16
N VAL A 224 5.60 -10.71 -12.26
CA VAL A 224 6.44 -9.57 -12.60
C VAL A 224 5.64 -8.29 -12.43
N THR A 225 6.09 -7.44 -11.50
CA THR A 225 5.53 -6.11 -11.27
C THR A 225 6.49 -5.07 -11.82
N THR A 226 5.98 -4.18 -12.67
CA THR A 226 6.77 -3.13 -13.32
C THR A 226 6.19 -1.76 -12.97
N VAL A 227 7.07 -0.87 -12.52
CA VAL A 227 6.81 0.55 -12.33
C VAL A 227 7.72 1.33 -13.26
N THR A 228 7.16 2.29 -14.03
CA THR A 228 7.98 3.21 -14.83
C THR A 228 7.66 4.65 -14.45
N LEU A 229 8.69 5.50 -14.44
CA LEU A 229 8.58 6.95 -14.18
C LEU A 229 9.28 7.72 -15.29
N PRO A 230 8.82 8.92 -15.67
CA PRO A 230 9.54 9.79 -16.58
C PRO A 230 10.85 10.26 -15.96
N LEU A 231 11.91 10.38 -16.78
CA LEU A 231 13.12 11.07 -16.36
C LEU A 231 12.89 12.57 -16.29
N TYR A 232 13.62 13.22 -15.41
CA TYR A 232 13.69 14.68 -15.33
C TYR A 232 14.91 15.19 -16.09
N HIS A 233 14.67 16.10 -17.04
CA HIS A 233 15.72 16.80 -17.77
C HIS A 233 15.65 18.28 -17.38
N GLU A 234 16.75 18.82 -16.85
CA GLU A 234 16.83 20.26 -16.59
C GLU A 234 16.79 21.01 -17.93
N GLY A 235 15.73 21.78 -18.18
CA GLY A 235 15.64 22.68 -19.32
C GLY A 235 14.61 22.37 -20.40
N GLY A 236 13.54 21.64 -20.06
CA GLY A 236 12.34 21.49 -20.90
C GLY A 236 11.28 22.55 -20.57
#